data_5eb0cbef53f329db3ad70f16677f02e3
#
_entry.id   5eb0cbef53f329db3ad70f16677f02e3
#
_cell.length_a   1.000
_cell.length_b   1.000
_cell.length_c   1.000
_cell.angle_alpha   90.00
_cell.angle_beta   90.00
_cell.angle_gamma   90.00
#
_symmetry.space_group_name_H-M   'P 1'
#
loop_
_entity.id
_entity.type
_entity.pdbx_description
1 polymer ?
#
loop_
_entity_poly.entity_id
_entity_poly.type
_entity_poly.pdbx_seq_one_letter_code
_entity_poly.pdbx_strand_id
1 'polypeptide(L)'
;GNRNWAQARRLKFDNQLIPDLQELGPLVNSVGSDSSSMDNMLELLVTGGMDLFRGVRMIIPPAWQNVESMDADLRAFYEFNSMHMEPWDGPAGVVLTDGRHAVCLLDRNGLRPARWVTTTNGYITLASEVGVWNYAPEDVIAKGRVGPGQILAVDTESGQVLTTQDI
;
A
#
# COMPACT_ATOMS: atom_id res chain seq x y z
N GLY A 1 -11.75 -2.66 11.60
CA GLY A 1 -11.35 -2.05 10.34
C GLY A 1 -12.10 -0.76 10.05
N ASN A 2 -11.67 -0.04 9.02
CA ASN A 2 -12.17 1.31 8.72
C ASN A 2 -13.35 1.29 7.73
N ARG A 3 -14.05 0.18 7.59
CA ARG A 3 -15.14 0.00 6.64
C ARG A 3 -16.23 1.08 6.76
N ASN A 4 -16.61 1.42 7.97
CA ASN A 4 -17.72 2.36 8.20
C ASN A 4 -17.39 3.77 7.69
N TRP A 5 -16.17 4.26 7.91
CA TRP A 5 -15.78 5.57 7.38
C TRP A 5 -15.60 5.55 5.87
N ALA A 6 -15.05 4.47 5.31
CA ALA A 6 -14.94 4.33 3.86
C ALA A 6 -16.31 4.41 3.19
N GLN A 7 -17.33 3.77 3.76
CA GLN A 7 -18.70 3.86 3.29
C GLN A 7 -19.30 5.27 3.42
N ALA A 8 -19.05 5.94 4.54
CA ALA A 8 -19.57 7.29 4.76
C ALA A 8 -18.93 8.30 3.79
N ARG A 9 -17.64 8.16 3.52
CA ARG A 9 -16.92 9.08 2.63
C ARG A 9 -17.23 8.89 1.16
N ARG A 10 -17.58 7.69 0.72
CA ARG A 10 -17.94 7.42 -0.69
C ARG A 10 -18.98 8.37 -1.27
N LEU A 11 -19.88 8.89 -0.44
CA LEU A 11 -20.92 9.81 -0.83
C LEU A 11 -20.40 11.22 -1.19
N LYS A 12 -19.14 11.50 -0.93
CA LYS A 12 -18.51 12.81 -1.14
C LYS A 12 -17.42 12.78 -2.21
N PHE A 13 -17.20 11.64 -2.85
CA PHE A 13 -16.23 11.57 -3.94
C PHE A 13 -16.82 12.21 -5.20
N ASP A 14 -16.04 13.11 -5.76
CA ASP A 14 -16.23 13.67 -7.10
C ASP A 14 -14.85 13.68 -7.78
N ASN A 15 -14.81 13.32 -9.06
CA ASN A 15 -13.55 13.24 -9.79
C ASN A 15 -13.77 13.57 -11.28
N GLN A 16 -12.95 14.49 -11.80
CA GLN A 16 -13.06 14.93 -13.19
C GLN A 16 -12.66 13.83 -14.20
N LEU A 17 -11.84 12.86 -13.78
CA LEU A 17 -11.40 11.74 -14.63
C LEU A 17 -12.42 10.60 -14.66
N ILE A 18 -13.37 10.59 -13.74
CA ILE A 18 -14.43 9.59 -13.67
C ILE A 18 -15.76 10.33 -13.76
N PRO A 19 -16.23 10.63 -14.98
CA PRO A 19 -17.52 11.28 -15.16
C PRO A 19 -18.63 10.38 -14.63
N ASP A 20 -19.68 10.98 -14.11
CA ASP A 20 -20.87 10.29 -13.61
C ASP A 20 -20.59 9.31 -12.45
N LEU A 21 -19.53 9.59 -11.67
CA LEU A 21 -19.12 8.77 -10.52
C LEU A 21 -20.30 8.48 -9.56
N GLN A 22 -21.23 9.42 -9.42
CA GLN A 22 -22.41 9.27 -8.59
C GLN A 22 -23.39 8.20 -9.12
N GLU A 23 -23.37 7.91 -10.41
CA GLU A 23 -24.24 6.93 -11.06
C GLU A 23 -23.72 5.48 -10.93
N LEU A 24 -22.43 5.31 -10.62
CA LEU A 24 -21.81 3.98 -10.49
C LEU A 24 -22.30 3.18 -9.27
N GLY A 25 -23.08 3.81 -8.39
CA GLY A 25 -23.57 3.16 -7.18
C GLY A 25 -22.52 3.07 -6.05
N PRO A 26 -22.58 2.07 -5.19
CA PRO A 26 -21.63 1.95 -4.08
C PRO A 26 -20.20 1.71 -4.58
N LEU A 27 -19.32 2.69 -4.40
CA LEU A 27 -17.92 2.61 -4.82
C LEU A 27 -17.06 1.69 -3.91
N VAL A 28 -17.49 1.51 -2.68
CA VAL A 28 -16.81 0.67 -1.70
C VAL A 28 -17.75 -0.41 -1.21
N ASN A 29 -17.31 -1.67 -1.28
CA ASN A 29 -18.10 -2.82 -0.86
C ASN A 29 -18.48 -2.73 0.62
N SER A 30 -19.77 -2.82 0.92
CA SER A 30 -20.31 -2.74 2.28
C SER A 30 -20.47 -4.11 2.95
N VAL A 31 -20.41 -5.20 2.20
CA VAL A 31 -20.69 -6.57 2.67
C VAL A 31 -19.44 -7.42 2.73
N GLY A 32 -18.39 -7.07 1.99
CA GLY A 32 -17.13 -7.80 1.93
C GLY A 32 -16.26 -7.70 3.18
N SER A 33 -15.02 -8.17 3.07
CA SER A 33 -13.99 -8.04 4.10
C SER A 33 -13.45 -6.60 4.16
N ASP A 34 -12.71 -6.28 5.23
CA ASP A 34 -11.99 -4.99 5.33
C ASP A 34 -10.98 -4.83 4.18
N SER A 35 -10.32 -5.92 3.78
CA SER A 35 -9.40 -5.92 2.64
C SER A 35 -10.09 -5.61 1.32
N SER A 36 -11.31 -6.12 1.08
CA SER A 36 -12.06 -5.79 -0.13
C SER A 36 -12.50 -4.33 -0.16
N SER A 37 -12.81 -3.75 0.99
CA SER A 37 -13.12 -2.32 1.10
C SER A 37 -11.89 -1.44 0.83
N MET A 38 -10.72 -1.87 1.30
CA MET A 38 -9.45 -1.20 1.01
C MET A 38 -9.09 -1.27 -0.47
N ASP A 39 -9.28 -2.44 -1.08
CA ASP A 39 -9.03 -2.67 -2.51
C ASP A 39 -9.88 -1.72 -3.37
N ASN A 40 -11.20 -1.68 -3.12
CA ASN A 40 -12.09 -0.75 -3.82
C ASN A 40 -11.71 0.73 -3.60
N MET A 41 -11.27 1.10 -2.40
CA MET A 41 -10.83 2.47 -2.12
C MET A 41 -9.56 2.81 -2.91
N LEU A 42 -8.60 1.89 -2.94
CA LEU A 42 -7.35 2.08 -3.69
C LEU A 42 -7.62 2.17 -5.20
N GLU A 43 -8.47 1.27 -5.72
CA GLU A 43 -8.91 1.30 -7.11
C GLU A 43 -9.53 2.65 -7.47
N LEU A 44 -10.43 3.16 -6.63
CA LEU A 44 -11.06 4.47 -6.83
C LEU A 44 -10.02 5.61 -6.89
N LEU A 45 -9.06 5.62 -5.97
CA LEU A 45 -8.01 6.64 -5.92
C LEU A 45 -7.11 6.60 -7.15
N VAL A 46 -6.67 5.40 -7.55
CA VAL A 46 -5.78 5.22 -8.70
C VAL A 46 -6.51 5.51 -10.02
N THR A 47 -7.73 5.02 -10.17
CA THR A 47 -8.57 5.34 -11.35
C THR A 47 -8.87 6.84 -11.45
N GLY A 48 -9.00 7.50 -10.31
CA GLY A 48 -9.14 8.95 -10.19
C GLY A 48 -7.86 9.75 -10.46
N GLY A 49 -6.77 9.07 -10.88
CA GLY A 49 -5.51 9.69 -11.28
C GLY A 49 -4.49 9.86 -10.16
N MET A 50 -4.74 9.28 -8.98
CA MET A 50 -3.75 9.29 -7.90
C MET A 50 -2.64 8.27 -8.19
N ASP A 51 -1.40 8.62 -7.91
CA ASP A 51 -0.28 7.69 -7.93
C ASP A 51 -0.50 6.54 -6.92
N LEU A 52 -0.12 5.31 -7.31
CA LEU A 52 -0.34 4.11 -6.49
C LEU A 52 0.27 4.25 -5.09
N PHE A 53 1.53 4.67 -5.01
CA PHE A 53 2.24 4.77 -3.73
C PHE A 53 1.63 5.84 -2.83
N ARG A 54 1.23 6.97 -3.42
CA ARG A 54 0.51 8.03 -2.72
C ARG A 54 -0.82 7.52 -2.16
N GLY A 55 -1.61 6.80 -2.96
CA GLY A 55 -2.87 6.20 -2.54
C GLY A 55 -2.69 5.21 -1.39
N VAL A 56 -1.72 4.32 -1.51
CA VAL A 56 -1.37 3.35 -0.46
C VAL A 56 -0.92 4.05 0.83
N ARG A 57 -0.05 5.06 0.74
CA ARG A 57 0.43 5.83 1.90
C ARG A 57 -0.66 6.65 2.57
N MET A 58 -1.64 7.11 1.80
CA MET A 58 -2.80 7.81 2.33
C MET A 58 -3.70 6.88 3.14
N ILE A 59 -3.91 5.63 2.66
CA ILE A 59 -4.74 4.63 3.34
C ILE A 59 -4.00 4.01 4.53
N ILE A 60 -2.73 3.63 4.33
CA ILE A 60 -1.90 2.93 5.33
C ILE A 60 -0.61 3.74 5.58
N PRO A 61 -0.71 4.86 6.31
CA PRO A 61 0.47 5.65 6.64
C PRO A 61 1.34 4.95 7.69
N PRO A 62 2.65 5.21 7.73
CA PRO A 62 3.50 4.81 8.85
C PRO A 62 3.14 5.59 10.13
N ALA A 63 3.79 5.26 11.24
CA ALA A 63 3.71 6.06 12.47
C ALA A 63 4.56 7.33 12.31
N TRP A 64 3.96 8.41 11.80
CA TRP A 64 4.66 9.64 11.41
C TRP A 64 4.63 10.76 12.46
N GLN A 65 3.65 10.75 13.37
CA GLN A 65 3.36 11.88 14.25
C GLN A 65 4.53 12.24 15.18
N ASN A 66 5.26 11.24 15.66
CA ASN A 66 6.33 11.40 16.65
C ASN A 66 7.74 11.22 16.04
N VAL A 67 7.89 11.35 14.73
CA VAL A 67 9.19 11.25 14.04
C VAL A 67 9.77 12.66 13.90
N GLU A 68 10.67 13.05 14.80
CA GLU A 68 11.26 14.40 14.82
C GLU A 68 12.08 14.71 13.56
N SER A 69 12.80 13.71 13.03
CA SER A 69 13.68 13.86 11.86
C SER A 69 13.00 13.68 10.51
N MET A 70 11.65 13.66 10.47
CA MET A 70 10.92 13.52 9.22
C MET A 70 11.07 14.75 8.35
N ASP A 71 11.26 14.55 7.05
CA ASP A 71 11.23 15.61 6.05
C ASP A 71 9.94 16.45 6.15
N ALA A 72 10.07 17.77 5.97
CA ALA A 72 8.96 18.70 6.18
C ALA A 72 7.83 18.49 5.16
N ASP A 73 8.16 18.22 3.89
CA ASP A 73 7.17 18.01 2.84
C ASP A 73 6.44 16.68 3.05
N LEU A 74 7.17 15.65 3.46
CA LEU A 74 6.59 14.35 3.81
C LEU A 74 5.65 14.46 5.02
N ARG A 75 6.03 15.24 6.03
CA ARG A 75 5.16 15.52 7.17
C ARG A 75 3.89 16.25 6.74
N ALA A 76 4.02 17.28 5.92
CA ALA A 76 2.88 18.02 5.39
C ALA A 76 1.95 17.13 4.55
N PHE A 77 2.51 16.19 3.79
CA PHE A 77 1.74 15.19 3.08
C PHE A 77 0.86 14.35 4.02
N TYR A 78 1.42 13.81 5.10
CA TYR A 78 0.64 13.01 6.06
C TYR A 78 -0.38 13.86 6.84
N GLU A 79 -0.01 15.06 7.25
CA GLU A 79 -0.93 15.99 7.93
C GLU A 79 -2.13 16.32 7.05
N PHE A 80 -1.88 16.72 5.80
CA PHE A 80 -2.94 17.04 4.84
C PHE A 80 -3.86 15.86 4.59
N ASN A 81 -3.30 14.66 4.32
CA ASN A 81 -4.11 13.49 4.01
C ASN A 81 -4.89 12.97 5.23
N SER A 82 -4.37 13.14 6.45
CA SER A 82 -5.07 12.76 7.68
C SER A 82 -6.34 13.56 7.94
N MET A 83 -6.46 14.76 7.36
CA MET A 83 -7.69 15.56 7.42
C MET A 83 -8.78 15.04 6.48
N HIS A 84 -8.40 14.28 5.46
CA HIS A 84 -9.31 13.79 4.43
C HIS A 84 -9.68 12.32 4.59
N MET A 85 -8.77 11.54 5.15
CA MET A 85 -8.94 10.10 5.31
C MET A 85 -8.31 9.62 6.62
N GLU A 86 -9.09 8.94 7.44
CA GLU A 86 -8.57 8.27 8.63
C GLU A 86 -7.63 7.13 8.21
N PRO A 87 -6.50 6.95 8.91
CA PRO A 87 -5.57 5.89 8.60
C PRO A 87 -6.17 4.51 8.86
N TRP A 88 -5.68 3.51 8.15
CA TRP A 88 -6.01 2.13 8.44
C TRP A 88 -5.76 1.79 9.92
N ASP A 89 -6.75 1.18 10.54
CA ASP A 89 -6.67 0.72 11.93
C ASP A 89 -6.73 -0.81 11.98
N GLY A 90 -5.67 -1.39 12.51
CA GLY A 90 -5.51 -2.82 12.67
C GLY A 90 -4.30 -3.40 11.93
N PRO A 91 -3.93 -4.66 12.25
CA PRO A 91 -2.81 -5.34 11.63
C PRO A 91 -3.05 -5.57 10.13
N ALA A 92 -2.14 -5.12 9.30
CA ALA A 92 -2.18 -5.34 7.86
C ALA A 92 -0.79 -5.72 7.31
N GLY A 93 -0.75 -6.82 6.57
CA GLY A 93 0.33 -7.15 5.65
C GLY A 93 -0.29 -7.25 4.27
N VAL A 94 0.13 -6.39 3.36
CA VAL A 94 -0.52 -6.21 2.07
C VAL A 94 0.46 -6.48 0.96
N VAL A 95 0.02 -7.26 -0.02
CA VAL A 95 0.69 -7.40 -1.32
C VAL A 95 -0.33 -6.96 -2.38
N LEU A 96 0.08 -6.08 -3.27
CA LEU A 96 -0.77 -5.53 -4.31
C LEU A 96 0.00 -5.26 -5.60
N THR A 97 -0.72 -5.03 -6.68
CA THR A 97 -0.16 -4.65 -7.98
C THR A 97 -1.13 -3.74 -8.74
N ASP A 98 -0.59 -2.84 -9.54
CA ASP A 98 -1.31 -2.05 -10.54
C ASP A 98 -1.08 -2.55 -11.98
N GLY A 99 -0.44 -3.72 -12.12
CA GLY A 99 -0.03 -4.28 -13.40
C GLY A 99 1.41 -3.94 -13.79
N ARG A 100 2.00 -2.87 -13.24
CA ARG A 100 3.40 -2.49 -13.41
C ARG A 100 4.21 -2.73 -12.14
N HIS A 101 3.72 -2.28 -11.00
CA HIS A 101 4.42 -2.43 -9.73
C HIS A 101 3.90 -3.64 -8.96
N ALA A 102 4.80 -4.39 -8.35
CA ALA A 102 4.50 -5.36 -7.32
C ALA A 102 4.93 -4.75 -5.97
N VAL A 103 4.00 -4.60 -5.04
CA VAL A 103 4.20 -3.83 -3.81
C VAL A 103 3.90 -4.69 -2.60
N CYS A 104 4.74 -4.61 -1.57
CA CYS A 104 4.51 -5.19 -0.26
C CYS A 104 4.68 -4.13 0.82
N LEU A 105 3.74 -4.04 1.74
CA LEU A 105 3.82 -3.10 2.85
C LEU A 105 3.20 -3.67 4.12
N LEU A 106 3.61 -3.11 5.25
CA LEU A 106 3.03 -3.38 6.55
C LEU A 106 2.39 -2.12 7.14
N ASP A 107 1.39 -2.33 7.98
CA ASP A 107 0.81 -1.28 8.81
C ASP A 107 1.86 -0.67 9.76
N ARG A 108 1.51 0.46 10.37
CA ARG A 108 2.38 1.21 11.28
C ARG A 108 2.95 0.41 12.46
N ASN A 109 2.26 -0.64 12.90
CA ASN A 109 2.69 -1.50 14.02
C ASN A 109 3.50 -2.71 13.55
N GLY A 110 3.35 -3.12 12.28
CA GLY A 110 4.09 -4.23 11.69
C GLY A 110 3.88 -5.57 12.37
N LEU A 111 2.67 -5.83 12.88
CA LEU A 111 2.37 -7.09 13.60
C LEU A 111 2.34 -8.31 12.67
N ARG A 112 2.09 -8.10 11.39
CA ARG A 112 2.17 -9.15 10.37
C ARG A 112 3.61 -9.26 9.88
N PRO A 113 4.15 -10.48 9.67
CA PRO A 113 5.45 -10.65 9.04
C PRO A 113 5.37 -10.39 7.54
N ALA A 114 6.44 -9.83 6.97
CA ALA A 114 6.67 -9.79 5.53
C ALA A 114 8.16 -9.96 5.25
N ARG A 115 8.49 -10.86 4.35
CA ARG A 115 9.85 -11.21 3.96
C ARG A 115 10.01 -11.10 2.46
N TRP A 116 11.23 -10.83 2.06
CA TRP A 116 11.58 -10.77 0.64
C TRP A 116 12.89 -11.49 0.35
N VAL A 117 12.99 -12.00 -0.86
CA VAL A 117 14.20 -12.63 -1.41
C VAL A 117 14.35 -12.17 -2.84
N THR A 118 15.57 -11.80 -3.24
CA THR A 118 15.93 -11.53 -4.64
C THR A 118 16.93 -12.57 -5.14
N THR A 119 16.83 -12.90 -6.41
CA THR A 119 17.63 -13.97 -7.01
C THR A 119 18.40 -13.50 -8.24
N THR A 120 19.47 -14.25 -8.58
CA THR A 120 20.31 -14.04 -9.77
C THR A 120 19.54 -14.10 -11.07
N ASN A 121 18.43 -14.85 -11.08
CA ASN A 121 17.55 -14.99 -12.27
C ASN A 121 16.52 -13.85 -12.39
N GLY A 122 16.65 -12.78 -11.58
CA GLY A 122 15.78 -11.62 -11.66
C GLY A 122 14.40 -11.82 -11.03
N TYR A 123 14.21 -12.81 -10.16
CA TYR A 123 12.98 -12.97 -9.40
C TYR A 123 13.05 -12.25 -8.06
N ILE A 124 11.92 -11.73 -7.62
CA ILE A 124 11.68 -11.33 -6.24
C ILE A 124 10.48 -12.10 -5.69
N THR A 125 10.62 -12.61 -4.48
CA THR A 125 9.52 -13.23 -3.73
C THR A 125 9.21 -12.38 -2.51
N LEU A 126 7.95 -12.02 -2.36
CA LEU A 126 7.39 -11.29 -1.22
C LEU A 126 6.36 -12.21 -0.54
N ALA A 127 6.58 -12.54 0.73
CA ALA A 127 5.71 -13.47 1.44
C ALA A 127 5.71 -13.20 2.95
N SER A 128 4.70 -13.70 3.65
CA SER A 128 4.61 -13.63 5.11
C SER A 128 5.70 -14.46 5.81
N GLU A 129 6.20 -15.50 5.15
CA GLU A 129 7.17 -16.45 5.72
C GLU A 129 8.21 -16.92 4.70
N VAL A 130 9.29 -17.53 5.20
CA VAL A 130 10.31 -18.17 4.37
C VAL A 130 9.83 -19.54 3.91
N GLY A 131 10.39 -20.03 2.79
CA GLY A 131 10.11 -21.38 2.30
C GLY A 131 8.84 -21.52 1.46
N VAL A 132 8.18 -20.43 1.12
CA VAL A 132 7.07 -20.44 0.14
C VAL A 132 7.56 -20.78 -1.26
N TRP A 133 8.83 -20.54 -1.53
CA TRP A 133 9.53 -20.96 -2.74
C TRP A 133 10.95 -21.41 -2.39
N ASN A 134 11.37 -22.53 -2.97
CA ASN A 134 12.71 -23.06 -2.76
C ASN A 134 13.67 -22.49 -3.79
N TYR A 135 14.60 -21.66 -3.32
CA TYR A 135 15.75 -21.19 -4.10
C TYR A 135 17.00 -21.93 -3.67
N ALA A 136 17.85 -22.29 -4.62
CA ALA A 136 19.18 -22.77 -4.30
C ALA A 136 19.96 -21.62 -3.62
N PRO A 137 20.74 -21.88 -2.57
CA PRO A 137 21.47 -20.84 -1.83
C PRO A 137 22.34 -19.95 -2.71
N GLU A 138 22.93 -20.52 -3.76
CA GLU A 138 23.77 -19.83 -4.75
C GLU A 138 22.99 -18.85 -5.64
N ASP A 139 21.67 -19.04 -5.78
CA ASP A 139 20.83 -18.17 -6.57
C ASP A 139 20.32 -16.96 -5.78
N VAL A 140 20.47 -16.94 -4.45
CA VAL A 140 20.00 -15.87 -3.59
C VAL A 140 21.01 -14.72 -3.57
N ILE A 141 20.62 -13.55 -4.11
CA ILE A 141 21.43 -12.33 -4.05
C ILE A 141 21.27 -11.66 -2.69
N ALA A 142 20.01 -11.43 -2.28
CA ALA A 142 19.69 -10.75 -1.03
C ALA A 142 18.35 -11.22 -0.47
N LYS A 143 18.20 -11.07 0.82
CA LYS A 143 16.96 -11.37 1.55
C LYS A 143 16.79 -10.44 2.73
N GLY A 144 15.54 -10.18 3.11
CA GLY A 144 15.26 -9.30 4.23
C GLY A 144 13.82 -9.36 4.69
N ARG A 145 13.47 -8.36 5.46
CA ARG A 145 12.11 -8.14 5.99
C ARG A 145 11.62 -6.77 5.60
N VAL A 146 10.30 -6.65 5.45
CA VAL A 146 9.62 -5.35 5.47
C VAL A 146 9.26 -5.09 6.93
N GLY A 147 9.67 -3.96 7.46
CA GLY A 147 9.42 -3.56 8.85
C GLY A 147 8.10 -2.79 9.03
N PRO A 148 7.78 -2.40 10.29
CA PRO A 148 6.60 -1.61 10.61
C PRO A 148 6.53 -0.32 9.78
N GLY A 149 5.40 -0.10 9.11
CA GLY A 149 5.17 1.08 8.26
C GLY A 149 6.05 1.16 7.01
N GLN A 150 6.88 0.15 6.75
CA GLN A 150 7.72 0.12 5.55
C GLN A 150 6.95 -0.39 4.33
N ILE A 151 7.45 0.02 3.18
CA ILE A 151 6.99 -0.41 1.86
C ILE A 151 8.20 -0.86 1.04
N LEU A 152 8.03 -1.92 0.29
CA LEU A 152 8.95 -2.41 -0.72
C LEU A 152 8.19 -2.61 -2.01
N ALA A 153 8.68 -2.08 -3.10
CA ALA A 153 8.06 -2.24 -4.39
C ALA A 153 9.08 -2.66 -5.46
N VAL A 154 8.57 -3.25 -6.52
CA VAL A 154 9.35 -3.56 -7.72
C VAL A 154 8.62 -3.00 -8.92
N ASP A 155 9.30 -2.19 -9.70
CA ASP A 155 8.87 -1.82 -11.04
C ASP A 155 9.23 -2.97 -11.97
N THR A 156 8.22 -3.69 -12.46
CA THR A 156 8.43 -4.89 -13.29
C THR A 156 8.88 -4.56 -14.72
N GLU A 157 8.74 -3.32 -15.16
CA GLU A 157 9.25 -2.89 -16.48
C GLU A 157 10.75 -2.60 -16.43
N SER A 158 11.21 -1.88 -15.39
CA SER A 158 12.62 -1.52 -15.27
C SER A 158 13.45 -2.53 -14.46
N GLY A 159 12.79 -3.39 -13.66
CA GLY A 159 13.44 -4.27 -12.70
C GLY A 159 13.95 -3.56 -11.44
N GLN A 160 13.63 -2.28 -11.26
CA GLN A 160 14.07 -1.51 -10.10
C GLN A 160 13.32 -1.92 -8.83
N VAL A 161 14.08 -2.17 -7.76
CA VAL A 161 13.54 -2.37 -6.41
C VAL A 161 13.51 -1.02 -5.70
N LEU A 162 12.33 -0.61 -5.26
CA LEU A 162 12.06 0.65 -4.58
C LEU A 162 11.84 0.38 -3.09
N THR A 163 12.59 1.05 -2.27
CA THR A 163 12.47 0.98 -0.80
C THR A 163 11.56 2.10 -0.27
N THR A 164 11.29 2.07 1.04
CA THR A 164 10.55 3.15 1.72
C THR A 164 11.15 4.55 1.51
N GLN A 165 12.46 4.63 1.28
CA GLN A 165 13.16 5.90 1.08
C GLN A 165 13.08 6.39 -0.37
N ASP A 166 12.78 5.51 -1.31
CA ASP A 166 12.68 5.82 -2.73
C ASP A 166 11.25 6.25 -3.11
N ILE A 167 10.29 5.91 -2.25
CA ILE A 167 8.85 6.15 -2.39
C ILE A 167 8.41 7.31 -1.49
#